data_d667e0d9b69da3740eb563ce346692c7
#
_entry.id   d667e0d9b69da3740eb563ce346692c7
#
_cell.length_a   1.000
_cell.length_b   1.000
_cell.length_c   1.000
_cell.angle_alpha   90.00
_cell.angle_beta   90.00
_cell.angle_gamma   90.00
#
_symmetry.space_group_name_H-M   'P 1'
#
loop_
_entity.id
_entity.type
_entity.pdbx_description
1 polymer ?
#
loop_
_entity_poly.entity_id
_entity_poly.type
_entity_poly.pdbx_seq_one_letter_code
_entity_poly.pdbx_strand_id
1 'polypeptide(L)'
;MSLSVVTYSLPSLSIQATNLAAEFNVPCVDLSTLSEFKQKKIDNYLSEQLEMDHPVVLSYGKTGLSLRIIQLVGGAIYADFYGPSVSYRRTKGGGRKQMLAKAVGLKKGACPDVIDCTAGLGRDAFVLASLGCRVVMLERVSVVHALLNDGLLQARIHNCSELNEILDRMELISADALKYLKVPELKTDVVYLDPMFPEPYRGTLVKKEMQIFQNFIGMDDDSDALLDLARSVAGQRVVVKRPRIAPHLSNSKPSYTLEGKSNLFDIYLV
;
A
#
# COMPACT_ATOMS: atom_id res chain seq x y z
N MET A 1 -6.06 -15.80 4.13
CA MET A 1 -5.50 -15.85 5.50
C MET A 1 -6.14 -14.73 6.32
N SER A 2 -6.37 -14.95 7.62
CA SER A 2 -6.90 -13.95 8.55
C SER A 2 -5.82 -13.51 9.54
N LEU A 3 -5.96 -12.31 10.11
CA LEU A 3 -5.12 -11.86 11.22
C LEU A 3 -5.32 -12.76 12.42
N SER A 4 -4.23 -13.18 13.07
CA SER A 4 -4.27 -14.09 14.21
C SER A 4 -4.10 -13.38 15.54
N VAL A 5 -3.26 -12.33 15.58
CA VAL A 5 -2.89 -11.65 16.82
C VAL A 5 -2.31 -10.26 16.54
N VAL A 6 -2.52 -9.34 17.49
CA VAL A 6 -1.75 -8.10 17.59
C VAL A 6 -0.79 -8.22 18.75
N THR A 7 0.45 -7.76 18.57
CA THR A 7 1.50 -7.80 19.60
C THR A 7 2.15 -6.43 19.77
N TYR A 8 2.81 -6.23 20.92
CA TYR A 8 3.66 -5.06 21.13
C TYR A 8 4.93 -5.44 21.89
N SER A 9 6.04 -4.75 21.58
CA SER A 9 7.34 -4.98 22.19
C SER A 9 7.79 -3.86 23.14
N LEU A 10 7.01 -2.78 23.24
CA LEU A 10 7.25 -1.66 24.16
C LEU A 10 5.99 -1.39 24.97
N PRO A 11 6.08 -1.31 26.32
CA PRO A 11 4.92 -1.06 27.19
C PRO A 11 4.13 0.22 26.82
N SER A 12 4.82 1.25 26.32
CA SER A 12 4.20 2.49 25.85
C SER A 12 3.25 2.33 24.66
N LEU A 13 3.31 1.20 23.95
CA LEU A 13 2.47 0.88 22.77
C LEU A 13 1.30 -0.05 23.12
N SER A 14 1.12 -0.39 24.41
CA SER A 14 0.07 -1.33 24.85
C SER A 14 -1.34 -0.86 24.51
N ILE A 15 -1.63 0.43 24.69
CA ILE A 15 -2.97 0.99 24.40
C ILE A 15 -3.27 0.91 22.90
N GLN A 16 -2.35 1.32 22.04
CA GLN A 16 -2.50 1.26 20.58
C GLN A 16 -2.72 -0.19 20.12
N ALA A 17 -1.91 -1.12 20.66
CA ALA A 17 -2.00 -2.53 20.32
C ALA A 17 -3.31 -3.15 20.79
N THR A 18 -3.78 -2.83 22.00
CA THR A 18 -5.04 -3.31 22.54
C THR A 18 -6.23 -2.79 21.72
N ASN A 19 -6.24 -1.51 21.36
CA ASN A 19 -7.29 -0.93 20.54
C ASN A 19 -7.34 -1.58 19.15
N LEU A 20 -6.19 -1.78 18.52
CA LEU A 20 -6.11 -2.43 17.22
C LEU A 20 -6.53 -3.90 17.29
N ALA A 21 -6.17 -4.63 18.34
CA ALA A 21 -6.60 -5.99 18.56
C ALA A 21 -8.13 -6.10 18.73
N ALA A 22 -8.72 -5.15 19.45
CA ALA A 22 -10.18 -5.07 19.62
C ALA A 22 -10.88 -4.77 18.27
N GLU A 23 -10.34 -3.85 17.46
CA GLU A 23 -10.87 -3.54 16.12
C GLU A 23 -10.90 -4.78 15.22
N PHE A 24 -9.84 -5.60 15.25
CA PHE A 24 -9.74 -6.83 14.47
C PHE A 24 -10.36 -8.06 15.13
N ASN A 25 -10.87 -7.93 16.37
CA ASN A 25 -11.40 -9.03 17.17
C ASN A 25 -10.42 -10.20 17.30
N VAL A 26 -9.16 -9.90 17.65
CA VAL A 26 -8.07 -10.87 17.84
C VAL A 26 -7.39 -10.63 19.19
N PRO A 27 -6.66 -11.64 19.75
CA PRO A 27 -5.89 -11.46 20.97
C PRO A 27 -4.83 -10.36 20.84
N CYS A 28 -4.51 -9.72 21.99
CA CYS A 28 -3.36 -8.84 22.13
C CYS A 28 -2.33 -9.49 23.04
N VAL A 29 -1.08 -9.61 22.58
CA VAL A 29 0.01 -10.27 23.33
C VAL A 29 1.14 -9.31 23.61
N ASP A 30 1.51 -9.21 24.89
CA ASP A 30 2.68 -8.44 25.35
C ASP A 30 3.97 -9.22 25.09
N LEU A 31 4.86 -8.65 24.29
CA LEU A 31 6.20 -9.19 24.02
C LEU A 31 7.31 -8.34 24.62
N SER A 32 7.00 -7.38 25.48
CA SER A 32 8.00 -6.45 26.03
C SER A 32 9.09 -7.17 26.81
N THR A 33 8.73 -8.22 27.56
CA THR A 33 9.68 -9.07 28.29
C THR A 33 10.51 -9.99 27.40
N LEU A 34 10.08 -10.18 26.15
CA LEU A 34 10.75 -11.03 25.16
C LEU A 34 11.54 -10.21 24.12
N SER A 35 11.55 -8.89 24.23
CA SER A 35 12.13 -7.98 23.22
C SER A 35 13.64 -8.16 23.01
N GLU A 36 14.37 -8.73 23.98
CA GLU A 36 15.81 -9.03 23.88
C GLU A 36 16.10 -10.40 23.26
N PHE A 37 15.08 -11.26 23.09
CA PHE A 37 15.30 -12.56 22.51
C PHE A 37 15.39 -12.51 20.98
N LYS A 38 16.11 -13.50 20.40
CA LYS A 38 16.16 -13.69 18.96
C LYS A 38 14.75 -13.93 18.41
N GLN A 39 14.46 -13.38 17.24
CA GLN A 39 13.16 -13.47 16.58
C GLN A 39 12.57 -14.89 16.54
N LYS A 40 13.39 -15.92 16.26
CA LYS A 40 12.94 -17.32 16.23
C LYS A 40 12.35 -17.80 17.57
N LYS A 41 12.84 -17.28 18.71
CA LYS A 41 12.29 -17.65 20.02
C LYS A 41 10.93 -17.00 20.24
N ILE A 42 10.77 -15.76 19.81
CA ILE A 42 9.48 -15.05 19.84
C ILE A 42 8.47 -15.74 18.94
N ASP A 43 8.89 -16.15 17.75
CA ASP A 43 8.04 -16.85 16.78
C ASP A 43 7.55 -18.21 17.32
N ASN A 44 8.42 -19.00 17.93
CA ASN A 44 8.03 -20.25 18.57
C ASN A 44 7.03 -20.00 19.72
N TYR A 45 7.30 -19.04 20.58
CA TYR A 45 6.40 -18.66 21.67
C TYR A 45 5.01 -18.30 21.15
N LEU A 46 4.91 -17.48 20.09
CA LEU A 46 3.62 -17.10 19.51
C LEU A 46 2.90 -18.30 18.86
N SER A 47 3.61 -19.18 18.17
CA SER A 47 3.01 -20.38 17.59
C SER A 47 2.44 -21.32 18.65
N GLU A 48 3.17 -21.49 19.78
CA GLU A 48 2.71 -22.28 20.91
C GLU A 48 1.49 -21.65 21.60
N GLN A 49 1.52 -20.34 21.86
CA GLN A 49 0.42 -19.62 22.52
C GLN A 49 -0.86 -19.60 21.69
N LEU A 50 -0.75 -19.56 20.38
CA LEU A 50 -1.89 -19.47 19.46
C LEU A 50 -2.31 -20.84 18.92
N GLU A 51 -1.56 -21.91 19.23
CA GLU A 51 -1.78 -23.26 18.69
C GLU A 51 -1.87 -23.27 17.15
N MET A 52 -1.04 -22.45 16.49
CA MET A 52 -1.03 -22.26 15.04
C MET A 52 0.39 -22.38 14.46
N ASP A 53 0.51 -23.09 13.33
CA ASP A 53 1.81 -23.24 12.65
C ASP A 53 2.30 -21.93 12.02
N HIS A 54 1.41 -21.17 11.41
CA HIS A 54 1.73 -19.95 10.65
C HIS A 54 0.82 -18.77 11.02
N PRO A 55 0.86 -18.29 12.28
CA PRO A 55 0.02 -17.16 12.66
C PRO A 55 0.42 -15.88 11.91
N VAL A 56 -0.58 -15.11 11.51
CA VAL A 56 -0.41 -13.78 10.94
C VAL A 56 -0.42 -12.75 12.06
N VAL A 57 0.65 -12.00 12.19
CA VAL A 57 0.90 -11.13 13.33
C VAL A 57 1.07 -9.69 12.88
N LEU A 58 0.26 -8.80 13.45
CA LEU A 58 0.54 -7.37 13.48
C LEU A 58 1.32 -7.04 14.74
N SER A 59 2.48 -6.40 14.60
CA SER A 59 3.38 -6.12 15.71
C SER A 59 3.75 -4.65 15.79
N TYR A 60 3.43 -4.01 16.90
CA TYR A 60 3.96 -2.69 17.22
C TYR A 60 5.37 -2.81 17.83
N GLY A 61 6.32 -2.14 17.19
CA GLY A 61 7.72 -2.06 17.62
C GLY A 61 8.27 -0.64 17.53
N LYS A 62 9.61 -0.52 17.66
CA LYS A 62 10.32 0.78 17.60
C LYS A 62 10.11 1.55 16.29
N THR A 63 9.84 0.85 15.21
CA THR A 63 9.67 1.42 13.86
C THR A 63 8.21 1.55 13.44
N GLY A 64 7.28 1.37 14.39
CA GLY A 64 5.84 1.38 14.12
C GLY A 64 5.26 -0.02 13.91
N LEU A 65 4.11 -0.07 13.23
CA LEU A 65 3.34 -1.28 12.96
C LEU A 65 3.92 -2.06 11.79
N SER A 66 4.04 -3.37 11.97
CA SER A 66 4.49 -4.29 10.93
C SER A 66 3.66 -5.56 10.89
N LEU A 67 3.54 -6.16 9.70
CA LEU A 67 2.88 -7.44 9.45
C LEU A 67 3.92 -8.52 9.19
N ARG A 68 3.75 -9.69 9.80
CA ARG A 68 4.55 -10.89 9.54
C ARG A 68 3.68 -12.14 9.55
N ILE A 69 4.11 -13.14 8.81
CA ILE A 69 3.63 -14.50 8.97
C ILE A 69 4.73 -15.31 9.64
N ILE A 70 4.45 -15.83 10.83
CA ILE A 70 5.40 -16.58 11.63
C ILE A 70 5.85 -17.84 10.88
N GLN A 71 7.12 -18.20 11.00
CA GLN A 71 7.78 -19.35 10.36
C GLN A 71 7.82 -19.33 8.82
N LEU A 72 7.20 -18.36 8.14
CA LEU A 72 7.46 -18.17 6.72
C LEU A 72 8.73 -17.34 6.50
N VAL A 73 9.52 -17.73 5.51
CA VAL A 73 10.75 -17.01 5.14
C VAL A 73 10.34 -15.69 4.48
N GLY A 74 10.53 -14.60 5.20
CA GLY A 74 10.26 -13.24 4.73
C GLY A 74 10.52 -12.23 5.84
N GLY A 75 10.71 -10.97 5.49
CA GLY A 75 10.85 -9.87 6.43
C GLY A 75 9.52 -9.35 6.93
N ALA A 76 9.56 -8.43 7.89
CA ALA A 76 8.39 -7.68 8.30
C ALA A 76 7.95 -6.72 7.18
N ILE A 77 6.65 -6.64 6.95
CA ILE A 77 6.04 -5.73 6.00
C ILE A 77 5.53 -4.51 6.76
N TYR A 78 5.90 -3.32 6.34
CA TYR A 78 5.46 -2.05 6.92
C TYR A 78 5.46 -0.94 5.87
N ALA A 79 4.69 0.10 6.10
CA ALA A 79 4.73 1.30 5.27
C ALA A 79 5.85 2.22 5.79
N ASP A 80 6.78 2.59 4.90
CA ASP A 80 7.93 3.43 5.23
C ASP A 80 7.96 4.65 4.30
N PHE A 81 7.95 5.85 4.90
CA PHE A 81 8.00 7.13 4.17
C PHE A 81 9.20 8.00 4.52
N TYR A 82 10.03 7.60 5.48
CA TYR A 82 11.20 8.36 5.94
C TYR A 82 12.52 7.59 5.92
N GLY A 83 12.48 6.28 5.65
CA GLY A 83 13.66 5.43 5.59
C GLY A 83 14.62 5.77 4.43
N PRO A 84 15.86 5.24 4.47
CA PRO A 84 16.89 5.55 3.48
C PRO A 84 16.49 5.20 2.04
N SER A 85 15.74 4.12 1.84
CA SER A 85 15.28 3.68 0.51
C SER A 85 14.28 4.65 -0.11
N VAL A 86 13.40 5.24 0.71
CA VAL A 86 12.40 6.22 0.29
C VAL A 86 13.06 7.56 0.02
N SER A 87 13.94 8.00 0.91
CA SER A 87 14.75 9.21 0.73
C SER A 87 15.57 9.14 -0.57
N TYR A 88 16.19 7.99 -0.87
CA TYR A 88 16.90 7.78 -2.11
C TYR A 88 15.99 7.89 -3.36
N ARG A 89 14.81 7.25 -3.33
CA ARG A 89 13.83 7.36 -4.43
C ARG A 89 13.38 8.80 -4.65
N ARG A 90 13.13 9.55 -3.59
CA ARG A 90 12.74 10.95 -3.63
C ARG A 90 13.82 11.81 -4.32
N THR A 91 15.08 11.64 -3.94
CA THR A 91 16.19 12.48 -4.41
C THR A 91 16.83 12.01 -5.72
N LYS A 92 16.93 10.69 -5.93
CA LYS A 92 17.64 10.07 -7.08
C LYS A 92 16.73 9.30 -8.03
N GLY A 93 15.44 9.11 -7.70
CA GLY A 93 14.50 8.30 -8.46
C GLY A 93 14.04 8.86 -9.82
N GLY A 94 14.63 9.97 -10.30
CA GLY A 94 14.33 10.53 -11.62
C GLY A 94 13.23 11.60 -11.63
N GLY A 95 12.62 11.94 -10.50
CA GLY A 95 11.65 13.02 -10.35
C GLY A 95 10.52 12.95 -11.40
N ARG A 96 10.20 14.06 -12.07
CA ARG A 96 9.15 14.14 -13.10
C ARG A 96 9.44 13.31 -14.36
N LYS A 97 10.66 12.77 -14.53
CA LYS A 97 11.04 11.89 -15.65
C LYS A 97 10.62 10.43 -15.43
N GLN A 98 10.19 10.07 -14.23
CA GLN A 98 9.67 8.72 -13.93
C GLN A 98 8.47 8.39 -14.80
N MET A 99 8.31 7.09 -15.14
CA MET A 99 7.17 6.65 -15.95
C MET A 99 5.84 6.89 -15.27
N LEU A 100 5.76 6.70 -13.94
CA LEU A 100 4.57 6.99 -13.15
C LEU A 100 4.14 8.47 -13.30
N ALA A 101 5.09 9.41 -13.19
CA ALA A 101 4.81 10.83 -13.36
C ALA A 101 4.31 11.17 -14.78
N LYS A 102 4.90 10.54 -15.81
CA LYS A 102 4.45 10.69 -17.19
C LYS A 102 3.06 10.09 -17.40
N ALA A 103 2.80 8.94 -16.78
CA ALA A 103 1.53 8.22 -16.89
C ALA A 103 0.38 9.07 -16.36
N VAL A 104 0.52 9.68 -15.17
CA VAL A 104 -0.50 10.58 -14.62
C VAL A 104 -0.55 11.94 -15.33
N GLY A 105 0.33 12.17 -16.31
CA GLY A 105 0.31 13.42 -17.11
C GLY A 105 0.95 14.60 -16.40
N LEU A 106 1.85 14.36 -15.45
CA LEU A 106 2.55 15.42 -14.74
C LEU A 106 3.41 16.26 -15.70
N LYS A 107 3.09 17.53 -15.87
CA LYS A 107 3.79 18.50 -16.71
C LYS A 107 4.44 19.59 -15.87
N LYS A 108 5.35 20.37 -16.46
CA LYS A 108 5.92 21.55 -15.79
C LYS A 108 4.79 22.55 -15.50
N GLY A 109 4.61 22.91 -14.23
CA GLY A 109 3.58 23.86 -13.79
C GLY A 109 2.19 23.30 -13.53
N ALA A 110 1.94 21.98 -13.80
CA ALA A 110 0.66 21.33 -13.51
C ALA A 110 0.87 20.02 -12.73
N CYS A 111 0.20 19.88 -11.62
CA CYS A 111 0.17 18.68 -10.81
C CYS A 111 -1.31 18.23 -10.73
N PRO A 112 -1.67 17.11 -11.38
CA PRO A 112 -3.04 16.63 -11.33
C PRO A 112 -3.42 16.15 -9.93
N ASP A 113 -4.69 16.28 -9.57
CA ASP A 113 -5.28 15.58 -8.44
C ASP A 113 -5.51 14.12 -8.83
N VAL A 114 -5.13 13.21 -7.94
CA VAL A 114 -5.13 11.76 -8.22
C VAL A 114 -5.95 11.03 -7.16
N ILE A 115 -6.83 10.11 -7.59
CA ILE A 115 -7.39 9.07 -6.72
C ILE A 115 -6.63 7.77 -7.02
N ASP A 116 -5.87 7.28 -6.03
CA ASP A 116 -5.24 5.96 -6.05
C ASP A 116 -6.21 4.94 -5.45
N CYS A 117 -6.83 4.13 -6.31
CA CYS A 117 -7.84 3.15 -5.93
C CYS A 117 -7.27 1.85 -5.33
N THR A 118 -5.96 1.70 -5.32
CA THR A 118 -5.24 0.48 -4.95
C THR A 118 -3.99 0.80 -4.12
N ALA A 119 -4.18 1.63 -3.09
CA ALA A 119 -3.08 2.31 -2.39
C ALA A 119 -2.00 1.35 -1.82
N GLY A 120 -2.40 0.18 -1.30
CA GLY A 120 -1.49 -0.77 -0.71
C GLY A 120 -0.64 -0.14 0.40
N LEU A 121 0.68 -0.14 0.26
CA LEU A 121 1.60 0.52 1.21
C LEU A 121 1.92 1.98 0.84
N GLY A 122 1.16 2.60 -0.03
CA GLY A 122 1.27 4.03 -0.38
C GLY A 122 2.50 4.43 -1.17
N ARG A 123 3.24 3.49 -1.76
CA ARG A 123 4.55 3.77 -2.40
C ARG A 123 4.44 4.65 -3.64
N ASP A 124 3.48 4.37 -4.51
CA ASP A 124 3.25 5.16 -5.74
C ASP A 124 2.59 6.51 -5.40
N ALA A 125 1.62 6.50 -4.47
CA ALA A 125 1.00 7.72 -3.94
C ALA A 125 2.04 8.68 -3.34
N PHE A 126 3.00 8.19 -2.55
CA PHE A 126 4.08 8.99 -1.99
C PHE A 126 4.97 9.62 -3.07
N VAL A 127 5.29 8.86 -4.12
CA VAL A 127 6.05 9.39 -5.27
C VAL A 127 5.28 10.52 -5.93
N LEU A 128 3.98 10.36 -6.19
CA LEU A 128 3.13 11.40 -6.80
C LEU A 128 3.02 12.63 -5.90
N ALA A 129 2.79 12.44 -4.60
CA ALA A 129 2.71 13.54 -3.62
C ALA A 129 4.05 14.29 -3.49
N SER A 130 5.20 13.59 -3.56
CA SER A 130 6.53 14.20 -3.56
C SER A 130 6.80 15.06 -4.79
N LEU A 131 6.08 14.82 -5.88
CA LEU A 131 6.15 15.59 -7.14
C LEU A 131 5.12 16.74 -7.20
N GLY A 132 4.28 16.87 -6.16
CA GLY A 132 3.34 17.97 -5.99
C GLY A 132 1.86 17.60 -6.26
N CYS A 133 1.54 16.35 -6.59
CA CYS A 133 0.15 15.92 -6.74
C CYS A 133 -0.55 15.85 -5.38
N ARG A 134 -1.84 16.17 -5.32
CA ARG A 134 -2.72 15.73 -4.25
C ARG A 134 -3.16 14.31 -4.56
N VAL A 135 -3.12 13.43 -3.56
CA VAL A 135 -3.43 12.00 -3.76
C VAL A 135 -4.39 11.54 -2.67
N VAL A 136 -5.60 11.17 -3.08
CA VAL A 136 -6.53 10.42 -2.24
C VAL A 136 -6.24 8.93 -2.43
N MET A 137 -5.90 8.25 -1.35
CA MET A 137 -5.54 6.83 -1.31
C MET A 137 -6.71 6.01 -0.77
N LEU A 138 -7.21 5.07 -1.56
CA LEU A 138 -8.25 4.14 -1.13
C LEU A 138 -7.62 2.78 -0.81
N GLU A 139 -7.89 2.27 0.39
CA GLU A 139 -7.46 0.94 0.78
C GLU A 139 -8.62 0.21 1.46
N ARG A 140 -9.03 -0.93 0.89
CA ARG A 140 -10.18 -1.72 1.37
C ARG A 140 -9.82 -2.76 2.41
N VAL A 141 -8.56 -3.21 2.41
CA VAL A 141 -8.10 -4.26 3.32
C VAL A 141 -7.68 -3.61 4.63
N SER A 142 -8.46 -3.80 5.69
CA SER A 142 -8.28 -3.11 6.98
C SER A 142 -6.88 -3.26 7.57
N VAL A 143 -6.25 -4.44 7.45
CA VAL A 143 -4.87 -4.67 7.91
C VAL A 143 -3.87 -3.83 7.13
N VAL A 144 -4.04 -3.70 5.80
CA VAL A 144 -3.17 -2.88 4.95
C VAL A 144 -3.39 -1.40 5.23
N HIS A 145 -4.65 -0.99 5.40
CA HIS A 145 -5.01 0.36 5.82
C HIS A 145 -4.35 0.71 7.16
N ALA A 146 -4.37 -0.20 8.16
CA ALA A 146 -3.72 0.03 9.45
C ALA A 146 -2.20 0.22 9.31
N LEU A 147 -1.53 -0.61 8.48
CA LEU A 147 -0.10 -0.48 8.19
C LEU A 147 0.22 0.87 7.51
N LEU A 148 -0.58 1.25 6.52
CA LEU A 148 -0.40 2.50 5.79
C LEU A 148 -0.64 3.72 6.69
N ASN A 149 -1.70 3.68 7.49
CA ASN A 149 -2.02 4.74 8.45
C ASN A 149 -0.91 4.91 9.50
N ASP A 150 -0.41 3.80 10.08
CA ASP A 150 0.71 3.87 11.03
C ASP A 150 1.96 4.44 10.35
N GLY A 151 2.30 4.00 9.13
CA GLY A 151 3.44 4.52 8.40
C GLY A 151 3.38 6.04 8.17
N LEU A 152 2.19 6.58 7.86
CA LEU A 152 1.96 8.03 7.73
C LEU A 152 2.14 8.73 9.10
N LEU A 153 1.64 8.15 10.19
CA LEU A 153 1.82 8.68 11.53
C LEU A 153 3.28 8.69 11.97
N GLN A 154 4.02 7.58 11.75
CA GLN A 154 5.46 7.50 12.06
C GLN A 154 6.27 8.54 11.28
N ALA A 155 5.93 8.76 10.01
CA ALA A 155 6.56 9.78 9.18
C ALA A 155 6.31 11.21 9.72
N ARG A 156 5.11 11.50 10.23
CA ARG A 156 4.81 12.79 10.86
C ARG A 156 5.55 12.97 12.20
N ILE A 157 5.68 11.90 12.99
CA ILE A 157 6.46 11.92 14.25
C ILE A 157 7.93 12.21 13.97
N HIS A 158 8.47 11.76 12.84
CA HIS A 158 9.84 12.08 12.41
C HIS A 158 10.08 13.59 12.20
N ASN A 159 9.00 14.36 12.05
CA ASN A 159 8.95 15.83 12.06
C ASN A 159 9.94 16.55 11.13
N CYS A 160 10.06 16.09 9.89
CA CYS A 160 10.80 16.76 8.83
C CYS A 160 9.84 17.66 8.03
N SER A 161 10.08 18.97 7.97
CA SER A 161 9.18 19.93 7.31
C SER A 161 8.89 19.57 5.85
N GLU A 162 9.91 19.21 5.08
CA GLU A 162 9.77 18.79 3.67
C GLU A 162 8.93 17.51 3.55
N LEU A 163 9.07 16.57 4.48
CA LEU A 163 8.26 15.37 4.52
C LEU A 163 6.80 15.69 4.87
N ASN A 164 6.58 16.56 5.86
CA ASN A 164 5.23 16.98 6.26
C ASN A 164 4.48 17.63 5.10
N GLU A 165 5.13 18.48 4.30
CA GLU A 165 4.53 19.05 3.09
C GLU A 165 4.10 17.99 2.06
N ILE A 166 4.83 16.88 1.96
CA ILE A 166 4.45 15.75 1.09
C ILE A 166 3.23 15.03 1.69
N LEU A 167 3.29 14.72 2.99
CA LEU A 167 2.21 14.01 3.69
C LEU A 167 0.89 14.81 3.70
N ASP A 168 0.95 16.14 3.69
CA ASP A 168 -0.24 17.01 3.62
C ASP A 168 -0.96 16.94 2.26
N ARG A 169 -0.32 16.37 1.24
CA ARG A 169 -0.93 16.07 -0.07
C ARG A 169 -1.48 14.65 -0.16
N MET A 170 -1.37 13.85 0.90
CA MET A 170 -1.80 12.45 0.94
C MET A 170 -2.96 12.29 1.92
N GLU A 171 -4.10 11.85 1.42
CA GLU A 171 -5.28 11.55 2.21
C GLU A 171 -5.57 10.05 2.14
N LEU A 172 -5.66 9.37 3.27
CA LEU A 172 -5.96 7.94 3.34
C LEU A 172 -7.42 7.73 3.76
N ILE A 173 -8.14 6.94 2.98
CA ILE A 173 -9.53 6.57 3.22
C ILE A 173 -9.67 5.05 3.24
N SER A 174 -10.24 4.52 4.32
CA SER A 174 -10.64 3.11 4.40
C SER A 174 -11.91 2.92 3.59
N ALA A 175 -11.77 2.51 2.32
CA ALA A 175 -12.89 2.36 1.42
C ALA A 175 -12.63 1.33 0.34
N ASP A 176 -13.73 0.71 -0.11
CA ASP A 176 -13.77 -0.04 -1.35
C ASP A 176 -13.90 0.94 -2.53
N ALA A 177 -12.96 0.86 -3.49
CA ALA A 177 -12.91 1.77 -4.62
C ALA A 177 -14.17 1.71 -5.51
N LEU A 178 -14.79 0.52 -5.68
CA LEU A 178 -16.04 0.39 -6.43
C LEU A 178 -17.21 1.13 -5.78
N LYS A 179 -17.20 1.22 -4.44
CA LYS A 179 -18.22 1.99 -3.71
C LYS A 179 -17.88 3.47 -3.73
N TYR A 180 -16.62 3.83 -3.50
CA TYR A 180 -16.16 5.20 -3.43
C TYR A 180 -16.36 5.95 -4.75
N LEU A 181 -16.01 5.32 -5.89
CA LEU A 181 -16.16 5.93 -7.21
C LEU A 181 -17.62 6.10 -7.66
N LYS A 182 -18.58 5.51 -6.94
CA LYS A 182 -20.03 5.72 -7.19
C LYS A 182 -20.62 6.94 -6.49
N VAL A 183 -19.81 7.66 -5.68
CA VAL A 183 -20.30 8.87 -5.01
C VAL A 183 -20.70 9.90 -6.06
N PRO A 184 -21.94 10.45 -5.99
CA PRO A 184 -22.41 11.44 -6.95
C PRO A 184 -21.47 12.65 -7.02
N GLU A 185 -21.27 13.18 -8.22
CA GLU A 185 -20.45 14.37 -8.49
C GLU A 185 -18.95 14.24 -8.15
N LEU A 186 -18.48 13.08 -7.72
CA LEU A 186 -17.06 12.84 -7.52
C LEU A 186 -16.30 13.07 -8.83
N LYS A 187 -15.30 13.93 -8.80
CA LYS A 187 -14.40 14.22 -9.94
C LYS A 187 -12.96 14.34 -9.45
N THR A 188 -12.05 13.90 -10.27
CA THR A 188 -10.61 14.07 -10.10
C THR A 188 -9.95 14.20 -11.48
N ASP A 189 -8.75 14.73 -11.57
CA ASP A 189 -8.03 14.77 -12.85
C ASP A 189 -7.67 13.36 -13.32
N VAL A 190 -7.16 12.52 -12.42
CA VAL A 190 -6.62 11.20 -12.74
C VAL A 190 -7.11 10.15 -11.73
N VAL A 191 -7.56 9.01 -12.24
CA VAL A 191 -7.74 7.79 -11.42
C VAL A 191 -6.59 6.84 -11.73
N TYR A 192 -5.91 6.38 -10.67
CA TYR A 192 -4.78 5.46 -10.74
C TYR A 192 -5.16 4.09 -10.19
N LEU A 193 -4.83 3.03 -10.94
CA LEU A 193 -5.12 1.64 -10.63
C LEU A 193 -3.83 0.81 -10.73
N ASP A 194 -3.47 0.07 -9.68
CA ASP A 194 -2.41 -0.95 -9.65
C ASP A 194 -2.99 -2.27 -9.12
N PRO A 195 -3.98 -2.87 -9.83
CA PRO A 195 -4.67 -4.05 -9.35
C PRO A 195 -3.73 -5.25 -9.27
N MET A 196 -4.07 -6.19 -8.39
CA MET A 196 -3.32 -7.43 -8.26
C MET A 196 -3.63 -8.39 -9.40
N PHE A 197 -2.77 -8.41 -10.41
CA PHE A 197 -2.84 -9.41 -11.48
C PHE A 197 -2.49 -10.81 -10.98
N PRO A 198 -3.11 -11.87 -11.54
CA PRO A 198 -2.80 -13.26 -11.22
C PRO A 198 -1.33 -13.62 -11.41
N GLU A 199 -0.84 -14.63 -10.67
CA GLU A 199 0.57 -15.04 -10.66
C GLU A 199 1.21 -15.33 -12.04
N PRO A 200 0.53 -15.97 -13.02
CA PRO A 200 1.13 -16.25 -14.34
C PRO A 200 1.67 -14.99 -15.05
N TYR A 201 1.15 -13.82 -14.68
CA TYR A 201 1.55 -12.55 -15.26
C TYR A 201 2.62 -11.79 -14.45
N ARG A 202 3.13 -12.42 -13.39
CA ARG A 202 4.18 -11.83 -12.55
C ARG A 202 5.52 -12.45 -12.92
N GLY A 203 6.55 -11.63 -13.04
CA GLY A 203 7.90 -12.13 -13.25
C GLY A 203 8.40 -12.94 -12.02
N THR A 204 9.28 -13.87 -12.25
CA THR A 204 9.83 -14.89 -11.33
C THR A 204 10.50 -14.37 -10.05
N LEU A 205 10.59 -13.07 -9.83
CA LEU A 205 11.24 -12.42 -8.68
C LEU A 205 10.28 -11.56 -7.85
N VAL A 206 9.03 -12.02 -7.63
CA VAL A 206 8.21 -11.41 -6.58
C VAL A 206 8.89 -11.73 -5.25
N LYS A 207 9.32 -10.68 -4.53
CA LYS A 207 9.88 -10.85 -3.20
C LYS A 207 8.89 -11.66 -2.36
N LYS A 208 9.38 -12.66 -1.62
CA LYS A 208 8.54 -13.51 -0.75
C LYS A 208 7.59 -12.71 0.16
N GLU A 209 8.02 -11.54 0.61
CA GLU A 209 7.21 -10.57 1.36
C GLU A 209 5.95 -10.13 0.60
N MET A 210 6.07 -9.92 -0.71
CA MET A 210 4.95 -9.53 -1.55
C MET A 210 3.98 -10.70 -1.81
N GLN A 211 4.48 -11.94 -1.88
CA GLN A 211 3.62 -13.14 -1.98
C GLN A 211 2.77 -13.32 -0.72
N ILE A 212 3.37 -13.12 0.46
CA ILE A 212 2.68 -13.13 1.75
C ILE A 212 1.56 -12.09 1.76
N PHE A 213 1.90 -10.86 1.35
CA PHE A 213 0.97 -9.76 1.29
C PHE A 213 -0.20 -10.04 0.32
N GLN A 214 0.10 -10.64 -0.82
CA GLN A 214 -0.90 -11.02 -1.83
C GLN A 214 -1.84 -12.13 -1.36
N ASN A 215 -1.30 -13.16 -0.70
CA ASN A 215 -2.10 -14.24 -0.14
C ASN A 215 -3.04 -13.75 0.97
N PHE A 216 -2.69 -12.66 1.63
CA PHE A 216 -3.50 -12.03 2.66
C PHE A 216 -4.61 -11.14 2.07
N ILE A 217 -4.27 -10.31 1.07
CA ILE A 217 -5.21 -9.37 0.44
C ILE A 217 -6.22 -10.09 -0.48
N GLY A 218 -5.84 -11.22 -1.09
CA GLY A 218 -6.62 -11.90 -2.12
C GLY A 218 -6.38 -11.31 -3.52
N MET A 219 -7.12 -11.80 -4.50
CA MET A 219 -7.10 -11.29 -5.87
C MET A 219 -8.19 -10.22 -6.05
N ASP A 220 -7.94 -9.26 -6.92
CA ASP A 220 -8.91 -8.23 -7.29
C ASP A 220 -9.79 -8.75 -8.43
N ASP A 221 -10.70 -9.69 -8.11
CA ASP A 221 -11.61 -10.30 -9.11
C ASP A 221 -12.60 -9.28 -9.71
N ASP A 222 -12.74 -8.13 -9.06
CA ASP A 222 -13.63 -7.02 -9.41
C ASP A 222 -12.93 -5.87 -10.15
N SER A 223 -11.64 -6.03 -10.46
CA SER A 223 -10.83 -4.99 -11.11
C SER A 223 -11.35 -4.56 -12.48
N ASP A 224 -12.05 -5.44 -13.20
CA ASP A 224 -12.64 -5.14 -14.50
C ASP A 224 -13.77 -4.09 -14.39
N ALA A 225 -14.65 -4.23 -13.40
CA ALA A 225 -15.73 -3.26 -13.18
C ALA A 225 -15.19 -1.88 -12.71
N LEU A 226 -13.99 -1.86 -12.13
CA LEU A 226 -13.36 -0.65 -11.63
C LEU A 226 -12.93 0.30 -12.76
N LEU A 227 -12.52 -0.23 -13.92
CA LEU A 227 -12.09 0.59 -15.06
C LEU A 227 -13.18 1.51 -15.59
N ASP A 228 -14.41 1.00 -15.75
CA ASP A 228 -15.53 1.80 -16.26
C ASP A 228 -15.95 2.90 -15.27
N LEU A 229 -15.99 2.58 -13.97
CA LEU A 229 -16.23 3.57 -12.93
C LEU A 229 -15.13 4.62 -12.87
N ALA A 230 -13.86 4.19 -12.95
CA ALA A 230 -12.72 5.10 -12.97
C ALA A 230 -12.81 6.09 -14.14
N ARG A 231 -13.22 5.63 -15.33
CA ARG A 231 -13.41 6.50 -16.51
C ARG A 231 -14.54 7.50 -16.32
N SER A 232 -15.59 7.16 -15.59
CA SER A 232 -16.72 8.08 -15.34
C SER A 232 -16.37 9.21 -14.36
N VAL A 233 -15.35 9.01 -13.51
CA VAL A 233 -14.90 9.95 -12.48
C VAL A 233 -13.71 10.78 -12.95
N ALA A 234 -12.80 10.21 -13.73
CA ALA A 234 -11.61 10.90 -14.21
C ALA A 234 -11.96 12.05 -15.16
N GLY A 235 -11.37 13.20 -14.97
CA GLY A 235 -11.54 14.36 -15.86
C GLY A 235 -10.53 14.40 -17.01
N GLN A 236 -9.41 13.69 -16.90
CA GLN A 236 -8.36 13.68 -17.92
C GLN A 236 -8.02 12.26 -18.38
N ARG A 237 -7.81 11.33 -17.44
CA ARG A 237 -7.39 9.96 -17.77
C ARG A 237 -7.54 8.98 -16.61
N VAL A 238 -7.61 7.71 -16.97
CA VAL A 238 -7.35 6.58 -16.06
C VAL A 238 -5.97 6.00 -16.41
N VAL A 239 -5.21 5.65 -15.38
CA VAL A 239 -3.89 5.02 -15.50
C VAL A 239 -3.97 3.64 -14.85
N VAL A 240 -3.68 2.59 -15.61
CA VAL A 240 -3.60 1.22 -15.11
C VAL A 240 -2.15 0.75 -15.17
N LYS A 241 -1.57 0.45 -14.03
CA LYS A 241 -0.24 -0.19 -13.96
C LYS A 241 -0.41 -1.69 -14.01
N ARG A 242 0.34 -2.36 -14.89
CA ARG A 242 0.31 -3.82 -15.01
C ARG A 242 1.68 -4.43 -15.29
N PRO A 243 1.86 -5.73 -15.01
CA PRO A 243 2.99 -6.50 -15.49
C PRO A 243 3.05 -6.53 -17.03
N ARG A 244 4.26 -6.67 -17.60
CA ARG A 244 4.44 -6.65 -19.08
C ARG A 244 3.62 -7.71 -19.82
N ILE A 245 3.46 -8.88 -19.22
CA ILE A 245 2.78 -10.02 -19.82
C ILE A 245 1.28 -10.13 -19.47
N ALA A 246 0.80 -9.27 -18.55
CA ALA A 246 -0.62 -9.25 -18.21
C ALA A 246 -1.46 -8.66 -19.34
N PRO A 247 -2.69 -9.12 -19.56
CA PRO A 247 -3.61 -8.51 -20.51
C PRO A 247 -3.99 -7.09 -20.08
N HIS A 248 -4.63 -6.35 -20.97
CA HIS A 248 -5.27 -5.10 -20.60
C HIS A 248 -6.43 -5.35 -19.64
N LEU A 249 -6.63 -4.44 -18.70
CA LEU A 249 -7.74 -4.51 -17.75
C LEU A 249 -9.05 -4.49 -18.51
N SER A 250 -10.01 -5.36 -18.15
CA SER A 250 -11.29 -5.57 -18.84
C SER A 250 -11.14 -5.88 -20.34
N ASN A 251 -10.00 -6.41 -20.78
CA ASN A 251 -9.66 -6.55 -22.20
C ASN A 251 -9.86 -5.25 -23.02
N SER A 252 -9.93 -4.09 -22.36
CA SER A 252 -10.14 -2.79 -22.96
C SER A 252 -8.83 -2.22 -23.50
N LYS A 253 -8.80 -1.88 -24.79
CA LYS A 253 -7.61 -1.29 -25.42
C LYS A 253 -7.38 0.13 -24.89
N PRO A 254 -6.19 0.44 -24.34
CA PRO A 254 -5.85 1.78 -23.89
C PRO A 254 -5.65 2.74 -25.07
N SER A 255 -5.75 4.04 -24.81
CA SER A 255 -5.40 5.08 -25.80
C SER A 255 -3.93 4.99 -26.21
N TYR A 256 -3.05 4.68 -25.25
CA TYR A 256 -1.65 4.34 -25.47
C TYR A 256 -1.06 3.70 -24.21
N THR A 257 0.11 3.04 -24.36
CA THR A 257 0.84 2.40 -23.27
C THR A 257 2.22 3.04 -23.12
N LEU A 258 2.63 3.31 -21.88
CA LEU A 258 4.01 3.72 -21.56
C LEU A 258 4.77 2.54 -20.96
N GLU A 259 5.98 2.31 -21.47
CA GLU A 259 6.83 1.23 -21.01
C GLU A 259 7.77 1.67 -19.88
N GLY A 260 7.58 1.11 -18.69
CA GLY A 260 8.54 1.18 -17.60
C GLY A 260 9.58 0.05 -17.66
N LYS A 261 10.48 0.01 -16.69
CA LYS A 261 11.51 -1.05 -16.63
C LYS A 261 10.91 -2.45 -16.43
N SER A 262 9.96 -2.58 -15.49
CA SER A 262 9.33 -3.84 -15.07
C SER A 262 7.84 -3.89 -15.32
N ASN A 263 7.19 -2.74 -15.48
CA ASN A 263 5.75 -2.59 -15.60
C ASN A 263 5.40 -1.80 -16.87
N LEU A 264 4.16 -1.96 -17.31
CA LEU A 264 3.52 -1.12 -18.30
C LEU A 264 2.51 -0.20 -17.59
N PHE A 265 2.26 0.96 -18.19
CA PHE A 265 1.20 1.87 -17.77
C PHE A 265 0.27 2.06 -18.96
N ASP A 266 -0.91 1.49 -18.88
CA ASP A 266 -1.97 1.70 -19.87
C ASP A 266 -2.72 2.97 -19.54
N ILE A 267 -2.85 3.85 -20.52
CA ILE A 267 -3.47 5.17 -20.37
C ILE A 267 -4.77 5.18 -21.15
N TYR A 268 -5.85 5.45 -20.45
CA TYR A 268 -7.19 5.63 -21.02
C TYR A 268 -7.53 7.13 -20.90
N LEU A 269 -7.50 7.84 -22.01
CA LEU A 269 -7.92 9.24 -22.05
C LEU A 269 -9.44 9.34 -21.97
N VAL A 270 -9.92 10.36 -21.27
CA VAL A 270 -11.34 10.68 -21.09
C VAL A 270 -11.66 11.97 -21.83
#